data_ebcd37be2798c3cd7aea14465dc14d94
#
_entry.id   ebcd37be2798c3cd7aea14465dc14d94
#
_cell.length_a   1.000
_cell.length_b   1.000
_cell.length_c   1.000
_cell.angle_alpha   90.00
_cell.angle_beta   90.00
_cell.angle_gamma   90.00
#
_symmetry.space_group_name_H-M   'P 1'
#
loop_
_entity.id
_entity.type
_entity.pdbx_description
1 polymer ?
#
loop_
_entity_poly.entity_id
_entity_poly.type
_entity_poly.pdbx_seq_one_letter_code
_entity_poly.pdbx_strand_id
1 'polypeptide(L)'
;MKRIAWVCAAALIAGNAWAQDGGKPISSTPLSLSLGTATPGGGFPLYGDAFIEVLHKADPTLTIEPRPTKGSAENIPMLEAGQLDIALVAGEPAYEAFKGIGRPPTRLKIITALYSNPGMFVVRADSPYKTIRDLVGQPVAFGAKGSGLVILSRYVLDGLGLKQDEDFKSVYLDRAGDGPAMVLDGRVAALWGAGLGWPGFKAISESPGGARFIAPSADEIVQIRAKHSFLKPMEVAPGSYPHQEAAIASVGSWSYILARETLPDDVAYRLARTLHGAEPALGARLAQARETTAMNTVAAAPDVALIHPGVLKYFKEIGLVK
;
A
#
# COMPACT_ATOMS: atom_id res chain seq x y z
N MET A 1 15.13 -55.46 58.46
CA MET A 1 14.70 -55.58 57.09
C MET A 1 13.47 -54.62 56.88
N LYS A 2 13.69 -53.41 56.45
CA LYS A 2 12.60 -52.44 56.19
C LYS A 2 12.64 -52.10 54.68
N ARG A 3 11.58 -52.46 53.94
CA ARG A 3 11.38 -52.15 52.52
C ARG A 3 10.86 -50.76 52.44
N ILE A 4 11.59 -49.90 51.74
CA ILE A 4 11.18 -48.55 51.38
C ILE A 4 10.45 -48.62 50.00
N ALA A 5 9.18 -48.29 50.02
CA ALA A 5 8.38 -48.17 48.79
C ALA A 5 8.59 -46.77 48.17
N TRP A 6 8.98 -46.69 46.87
CA TRP A 6 9.05 -45.50 46.09
C TRP A 6 7.68 -45.25 45.48
N VAL A 7 7.10 -44.09 45.78
CA VAL A 7 5.90 -43.60 45.15
C VAL A 7 6.33 -42.74 43.98
N CYS A 8 6.07 -43.20 42.76
CA CYS A 8 6.22 -42.37 41.54
C CYS A 8 5.04 -41.43 41.46
N ALA A 9 5.29 -40.12 41.64
CA ALA A 9 4.34 -39.07 41.31
C ALA A 9 4.37 -38.82 39.80
N ALA A 10 3.30 -39.18 39.10
CA ALA A 10 3.09 -38.83 37.70
C ALA A 10 2.65 -37.35 37.63
N ALA A 11 3.51 -36.49 37.11
CA ALA A 11 3.17 -35.11 36.79
C ALA A 11 2.29 -35.09 35.52
N LEU A 12 1.03 -34.73 35.68
CA LEU A 12 0.11 -34.41 34.57
C LEU A 12 0.56 -33.10 33.94
N ILE A 13 1.16 -33.18 32.77
CA ILE A 13 1.40 -32.03 31.91
C ILE A 13 0.04 -31.66 31.31
N ALA A 14 -0.57 -30.61 31.85
CA ALA A 14 -1.72 -29.96 31.21
C ALA A 14 -1.24 -29.28 29.91
N GLY A 15 -1.42 -29.98 28.79
CA GLY A 15 -1.25 -29.37 27.47
C GLY A 15 -2.25 -28.24 27.29
N ASN A 16 -1.78 -27.01 27.15
CA ASN A 16 -2.57 -25.91 26.70
C ASN A 16 -3.06 -26.22 25.28
N ALA A 17 -4.28 -26.72 25.18
CA ALA A 17 -5.02 -26.77 23.92
C ALA A 17 -5.34 -25.32 23.53
N TRP A 18 -4.58 -24.81 22.59
CA TRP A 18 -4.98 -23.62 21.84
C TRP A 18 -6.33 -23.96 21.21
N ALA A 19 -7.36 -23.26 21.61
CA ALA A 19 -8.69 -23.37 21.02
C ALA A 19 -8.53 -23.13 19.51
N GLN A 20 -8.69 -24.20 18.73
CA GLN A 20 -8.92 -24.10 17.31
C GLN A 20 -10.27 -23.42 17.15
N ASP A 21 -10.24 -22.17 16.69
CA ASP A 21 -11.41 -21.41 16.33
C ASP A 21 -12.18 -22.22 15.29
N GLY A 22 -13.39 -22.66 15.66
CA GLY A 22 -14.26 -23.52 14.85
C GLY A 22 -14.86 -22.79 13.66
N GLY A 23 -14.01 -22.09 12.90
CA GLY A 23 -14.39 -21.39 11.68
C GLY A 23 -15.00 -22.35 10.67
N LYS A 24 -16.19 -22.02 10.15
CA LYS A 24 -16.81 -22.72 9.03
C LYS A 24 -15.78 -22.94 7.93
N PRO A 25 -15.75 -24.12 7.27
CA PRO A 25 -14.78 -24.38 6.21
C PRO A 25 -14.89 -23.28 5.13
N ILE A 26 -13.71 -22.83 4.64
CA ILE A 26 -13.63 -21.94 3.48
C ILE A 26 -14.34 -22.68 2.34
N SER A 27 -15.16 -21.96 1.58
CA SER A 27 -15.92 -22.56 0.46
C SER A 27 -14.94 -23.33 -0.44
N SER A 28 -15.24 -24.58 -0.74
CA SER A 28 -14.47 -25.41 -1.70
C SER A 28 -14.78 -25.07 -3.17
N THR A 29 -15.70 -24.13 -3.42
CA THR A 29 -16.06 -23.73 -4.77
C THR A 29 -14.94 -22.93 -5.40
N PRO A 30 -14.42 -23.36 -6.58
CA PRO A 30 -13.42 -22.58 -7.31
C PRO A 30 -13.91 -21.16 -7.60
N LEU A 31 -13.04 -20.20 -7.36
CA LEU A 31 -13.31 -18.77 -7.57
C LEU A 31 -12.16 -18.16 -8.35
N SER A 32 -12.45 -17.47 -9.43
CA SER A 32 -11.46 -16.69 -10.19
C SER A 32 -11.83 -15.21 -10.16
N LEU A 33 -10.83 -14.35 -9.85
CA LEU A 33 -10.97 -12.90 -9.81
C LEU A 33 -9.86 -12.24 -10.61
N SER A 34 -10.17 -11.13 -11.26
CA SER A 34 -9.20 -10.26 -11.90
C SER A 34 -8.71 -9.18 -10.93
N LEU A 35 -7.38 -8.95 -10.86
CA LEU A 35 -6.73 -7.93 -10.04
C LEU A 35 -6.04 -6.89 -10.92
N GLY A 36 -6.57 -5.67 -10.99
CA GLY A 36 -5.88 -4.54 -11.62
C GLY A 36 -4.65 -4.11 -10.81
N THR A 37 -3.50 -4.01 -11.47
CA THR A 37 -2.22 -3.65 -10.82
C THR A 37 -1.71 -2.28 -11.31
N ALA A 38 -0.54 -2.22 -11.92
CA ALA A 38 0.04 -1.01 -12.52
C ALA A 38 1.14 -1.37 -13.52
N THR A 39 1.93 -0.36 -13.94
CA THR A 39 3.06 -0.55 -14.85
C THR A 39 4.21 -1.31 -14.18
N PRO A 40 4.97 -2.11 -14.93
CA PRO A 40 6.14 -2.84 -14.41
C PRO A 40 7.15 -1.95 -13.68
N GLY A 41 7.76 -2.50 -12.63
CA GLY A 41 8.75 -1.81 -11.79
C GLY A 41 8.15 -0.90 -10.72
N GLY A 42 6.82 -0.79 -10.64
CA GLY A 42 6.11 -0.10 -9.57
C GLY A 42 5.87 -0.97 -8.33
N GLY A 43 5.40 -0.35 -7.25
CA GLY A 43 5.07 -1.06 -6.00
C GLY A 43 3.86 -1.96 -6.13
N PHE A 44 2.85 -1.58 -6.91
CA PHE A 44 1.62 -2.35 -7.07
C PHE A 44 1.82 -3.71 -7.76
N PRO A 45 2.57 -3.84 -8.87
CA PRO A 45 2.89 -5.17 -9.40
C PRO A 45 3.61 -6.06 -8.38
N LEU A 46 4.63 -5.52 -7.69
CA LEU A 46 5.35 -6.26 -6.65
C LEU A 46 4.44 -6.74 -5.52
N TYR A 47 3.54 -5.88 -5.05
CA TYR A 47 2.55 -6.23 -4.03
C TYR A 47 1.54 -7.25 -4.56
N GLY A 48 1.03 -7.05 -5.77
CA GLY A 48 0.06 -7.95 -6.41
C GLY A 48 0.58 -9.37 -6.53
N ASP A 49 1.83 -9.53 -6.95
CA ASP A 49 2.47 -10.85 -7.07
C ASP A 49 2.57 -11.54 -5.70
N ALA A 50 2.99 -10.82 -4.65
CA ALA A 50 3.07 -11.36 -3.29
C ALA A 50 1.68 -11.72 -2.73
N PHE A 51 0.68 -10.86 -2.96
CA PHE A 51 -0.70 -11.06 -2.54
C PHE A 51 -1.30 -12.31 -3.20
N ILE A 52 -1.16 -12.46 -4.51
CA ILE A 52 -1.66 -13.60 -5.27
C ILE A 52 -1.02 -14.90 -4.78
N GLU A 53 0.32 -14.92 -4.66
CA GLU A 53 1.07 -16.09 -4.20
C GLU A 53 0.60 -16.55 -2.82
N VAL A 54 0.49 -15.61 -1.88
CA VAL A 54 0.16 -15.94 -0.47
C VAL A 54 -1.31 -16.35 -0.33
N LEU A 55 -2.24 -15.67 -1.00
CA LEU A 55 -3.65 -16.04 -0.93
C LEU A 55 -3.92 -17.39 -1.59
N HIS A 56 -3.28 -17.69 -2.73
CA HIS A 56 -3.43 -19.00 -3.37
C HIS A 56 -2.88 -20.14 -2.49
N LYS A 57 -1.80 -19.91 -1.72
CA LYS A 57 -1.31 -20.89 -0.74
C LYS A 57 -2.28 -21.09 0.42
N ALA A 58 -2.92 -20.02 0.88
CA ALA A 58 -3.90 -20.07 1.98
C ALA A 58 -5.24 -20.68 1.55
N ASP A 59 -5.63 -20.47 0.30
CA ASP A 59 -6.87 -20.97 -0.31
C ASP A 59 -6.61 -21.38 -1.76
N PRO A 60 -6.22 -22.64 -2.03
CA PRO A 60 -5.90 -23.13 -3.38
C PRO A 60 -7.09 -23.10 -4.37
N THR A 61 -8.31 -22.94 -3.88
CA THR A 61 -9.50 -22.82 -4.73
C THR A 61 -9.81 -21.37 -5.13
N LEU A 62 -9.00 -20.40 -4.64
CA LEU A 62 -9.04 -18.99 -5.02
C LEU A 62 -7.92 -18.70 -6.03
N THR A 63 -8.30 -18.37 -7.25
CA THR A 63 -7.39 -17.91 -8.32
C THR A 63 -7.54 -16.40 -8.50
N ILE A 64 -6.45 -15.66 -8.46
CA ILE A 64 -6.43 -14.23 -8.73
C ILE A 64 -5.51 -13.96 -9.92
N GLU A 65 -6.06 -13.40 -10.99
CA GLU A 65 -5.34 -13.11 -12.22
C GLU A 65 -4.88 -11.65 -12.25
N PRO A 66 -3.56 -11.38 -12.28
CA PRO A 66 -3.07 -10.02 -12.38
C PRO A 66 -3.35 -9.43 -13.77
N ARG A 67 -3.83 -8.20 -13.79
CA ARG A 67 -4.08 -7.41 -15.00
C ARG A 67 -3.20 -6.16 -14.96
N PRO A 68 -2.10 -6.11 -15.73
CA PRO A 68 -1.30 -4.89 -15.84
C PRO A 68 -2.13 -3.73 -16.40
N THR A 69 -2.01 -2.57 -15.75
CA THR A 69 -2.70 -1.33 -16.13
C THR A 69 -1.72 -0.16 -16.06
N LYS A 70 -2.20 1.06 -16.30
CA LYS A 70 -1.43 2.28 -16.07
C LYS A 70 -1.44 2.73 -14.60
N GLY A 71 -2.20 2.04 -13.73
CA GLY A 71 -2.32 2.32 -12.30
C GLY A 71 -3.69 2.86 -11.91
N SER A 72 -3.76 3.55 -10.77
CA SER A 72 -5.01 3.91 -10.10
C SER A 72 -6.02 4.67 -10.96
N ALA A 73 -5.55 5.56 -11.84
CA ALA A 73 -6.41 6.35 -12.72
C ALA A 73 -7.12 5.51 -13.80
N GLU A 74 -6.56 4.35 -14.16
CA GLU A 74 -7.18 3.39 -15.07
C GLU A 74 -7.96 2.32 -14.29
N ASN A 75 -7.47 1.89 -13.13
CA ASN A 75 -8.09 0.86 -12.31
C ASN A 75 -9.51 1.24 -11.87
N ILE A 76 -9.70 2.51 -11.45
CA ILE A 76 -11.00 2.99 -10.98
C ILE A 76 -12.09 2.86 -12.05
N PRO A 77 -11.96 3.45 -13.26
CA PRO A 77 -12.98 3.30 -14.29
C PRO A 77 -13.16 1.85 -14.78
N MET A 78 -12.11 1.03 -14.78
CA MET A 78 -12.23 -0.39 -15.13
C MET A 78 -13.03 -1.18 -14.10
N LEU A 79 -12.88 -0.90 -12.78
CA LEU A 79 -13.71 -1.48 -11.74
C LEU A 79 -15.19 -1.07 -11.90
N GLU A 80 -15.44 0.21 -12.17
CA GLU A 80 -16.81 0.74 -12.36
C GLU A 80 -17.48 0.16 -13.60
N ALA A 81 -16.70 -0.09 -14.65
CA ALA A 81 -17.18 -0.75 -15.87
C ALA A 81 -17.31 -2.28 -15.72
N GLY A 82 -16.94 -2.86 -14.57
CA GLY A 82 -16.96 -4.30 -14.34
C GLY A 82 -15.91 -5.09 -15.13
N GLN A 83 -14.89 -4.42 -15.66
CA GLN A 83 -13.76 -5.02 -16.38
C GLN A 83 -12.71 -5.62 -15.43
N LEU A 84 -12.75 -5.24 -14.18
CA LEU A 84 -11.96 -5.79 -13.07
C LEU A 84 -12.89 -6.13 -11.91
N ASP A 85 -12.55 -7.18 -11.17
CA ASP A 85 -13.26 -7.54 -9.94
C ASP A 85 -12.72 -6.76 -8.74
N ILE A 86 -11.40 -6.70 -8.63
CA ILE A 86 -10.66 -5.96 -7.62
C ILE A 86 -9.46 -5.24 -8.26
N ALA A 87 -8.97 -4.18 -7.63
CA ALA A 87 -7.79 -3.47 -8.10
C ALA A 87 -7.04 -2.73 -7.00
N LEU A 88 -5.73 -2.56 -7.21
CA LEU A 88 -4.85 -1.77 -6.36
C LEU A 88 -5.03 -0.29 -6.70
N VAL A 89 -5.38 0.52 -5.69
CA VAL A 89 -5.67 1.95 -5.86
C VAL A 89 -4.97 2.73 -4.74
N ALA A 90 -4.21 3.74 -5.10
CA ALA A 90 -3.60 4.67 -4.13
C ALA A 90 -4.69 5.53 -3.46
N GLY A 91 -4.41 6.02 -2.27
CA GLY A 91 -5.41 6.67 -1.45
C GLY A 91 -5.89 8.00 -1.99
N GLU A 92 -5.07 8.77 -2.70
CA GLU A 92 -5.45 10.05 -3.28
C GLU A 92 -6.48 9.87 -4.41
N PRO A 93 -6.26 9.03 -5.44
CA PRO A 93 -7.29 8.73 -6.43
C PRO A 93 -8.52 8.04 -5.82
N ALA A 94 -8.36 7.22 -4.79
CA ALA A 94 -9.51 6.67 -4.07
C ALA A 94 -10.33 7.76 -3.36
N TYR A 95 -9.64 8.70 -2.69
CA TYR A 95 -10.28 9.86 -2.07
C TYR A 95 -11.03 10.72 -3.09
N GLU A 96 -10.39 11.06 -4.22
CA GLU A 96 -11.04 11.81 -5.31
C GLU A 96 -12.29 11.08 -5.83
N ALA A 97 -12.19 9.77 -6.03
CA ALA A 97 -13.30 8.96 -6.49
C ALA A 97 -14.45 8.88 -5.47
N PHE A 98 -14.16 8.66 -4.19
CA PHE A 98 -15.18 8.62 -3.15
C PHE A 98 -15.86 9.97 -2.91
N LYS A 99 -15.12 11.07 -3.03
CA LYS A 99 -15.64 12.44 -2.84
C LYS A 99 -16.24 13.06 -4.10
N GLY A 100 -16.07 12.45 -5.26
CA GLY A 100 -16.55 13.01 -6.53
C GLY A 100 -15.76 14.24 -6.96
N ILE A 101 -14.45 14.27 -6.72
CA ILE A 101 -13.58 15.37 -7.15
C ILE A 101 -13.24 15.20 -8.63
N GLY A 102 -13.69 16.13 -9.45
CA GLY A 102 -13.50 16.10 -10.91
C GLY A 102 -14.28 15.00 -11.64
N ARG A 103 -15.17 14.29 -10.94
CA ARG A 103 -15.98 13.17 -11.45
C ARG A 103 -17.17 12.91 -10.52
N PRO A 104 -18.22 12.17 -10.94
CA PRO A 104 -19.24 11.69 -10.01
C PRO A 104 -18.63 10.77 -8.93
N PRO A 105 -19.17 10.79 -7.69
CA PRO A 105 -18.74 9.88 -6.64
C PRO A 105 -18.88 8.41 -7.05
N THR A 106 -17.88 7.61 -6.68
CA THR A 106 -17.88 6.16 -6.96
C THR A 106 -18.68 5.38 -5.91
N ARG A 107 -19.14 4.18 -6.30
CA ARG A 107 -19.73 3.19 -5.40
C ARG A 107 -18.80 2.01 -5.10
N LEU A 108 -17.54 2.09 -5.53
CA LEU A 108 -16.54 1.08 -5.24
C LEU A 108 -16.40 0.87 -3.72
N LYS A 109 -15.99 -0.32 -3.33
CA LYS A 109 -15.86 -0.70 -1.92
C LYS A 109 -14.44 -1.14 -1.58
N ILE A 110 -14.01 -0.89 -0.35
CA ILE A 110 -12.71 -1.29 0.17
C ILE A 110 -12.77 -2.77 0.58
N ILE A 111 -11.86 -3.58 0.06
CA ILE A 111 -11.61 -4.94 0.53
C ILE A 111 -10.60 -4.91 1.67
N THR A 112 -9.48 -4.22 1.48
CA THR A 112 -8.42 -4.08 2.48
C THR A 112 -7.61 -2.81 2.26
N ALA A 113 -7.07 -2.23 3.34
CA ALA A 113 -5.94 -1.32 3.25
C ALA A 113 -4.66 -2.12 3.01
N LEU A 114 -3.76 -1.58 2.19
CA LEU A 114 -2.51 -2.22 1.83
C LEU A 114 -1.38 -1.78 2.76
N TYR A 115 -0.91 -0.57 2.53
CA TYR A 115 0.21 0.05 3.24
C TYR A 115 0.12 1.57 3.14
N SER A 116 0.82 2.22 4.05
CA SER A 116 0.97 3.66 4.08
C SER A 116 1.93 4.15 2.98
N ASN A 117 1.68 5.35 2.45
CA ASN A 117 2.45 5.94 1.37
C ASN A 117 3.05 7.29 1.80
N PRO A 118 4.07 7.32 2.68
CA PRO A 118 4.82 8.56 2.91
C PRO A 118 5.48 9.00 1.60
N GLY A 119 5.09 10.18 1.10
CA GLY A 119 5.56 10.72 -0.17
C GLY A 119 6.88 11.46 0.00
N MET A 120 7.89 11.16 -0.82
CA MET A 120 9.18 11.85 -0.79
C MET A 120 9.88 11.76 -2.15
N PHE A 121 10.79 12.70 -2.36
CA PHE A 121 11.73 12.61 -3.47
C PHE A 121 12.96 11.82 -3.07
N VAL A 122 13.56 11.14 -4.02
CA VAL A 122 14.87 10.54 -3.89
C VAL A 122 15.81 11.16 -4.94
N VAL A 123 16.99 11.52 -4.49
CA VAL A 123 18.08 12.09 -5.31
C VAL A 123 19.35 11.29 -5.06
N ARG A 124 20.35 11.43 -5.92
CA ARG A 124 21.69 10.90 -5.63
C ARG A 124 22.23 11.55 -4.35
N ALA A 125 22.99 10.82 -3.54
CA ALA A 125 23.52 11.33 -2.28
C ALA A 125 24.49 12.52 -2.48
N ASP A 126 25.23 12.56 -3.61
CA ASP A 126 26.17 13.62 -3.98
C ASP A 126 25.50 14.84 -4.63
N SER A 127 24.18 14.83 -4.82
CA SER A 127 23.46 15.96 -5.43
C SER A 127 23.42 17.18 -4.51
N PRO A 128 23.32 18.40 -5.04
CA PRO A 128 23.23 19.62 -4.24
C PRO A 128 21.87 19.80 -3.56
N TYR A 129 20.83 19.07 -4.02
CA TYR A 129 19.43 19.26 -3.59
C TYR A 129 19.20 18.70 -2.20
N LYS A 130 18.59 19.50 -1.29
CA LYS A 130 18.32 19.16 0.12
C LYS A 130 16.86 19.37 0.51
N THR A 131 16.14 20.23 -0.20
CA THR A 131 14.74 20.61 0.07
C THR A 131 13.91 20.46 -1.19
N ILE A 132 12.58 20.41 -1.04
CA ILE A 132 11.66 20.38 -2.18
C ILE A 132 11.84 21.63 -3.04
N ARG A 133 12.13 22.79 -2.43
CA ARG A 133 12.32 24.04 -3.17
C ARG A 133 13.60 24.07 -4.00
N ASP A 134 14.62 23.33 -3.65
CA ASP A 134 15.83 23.19 -4.48
C ASP A 134 15.57 22.49 -5.80
N LEU A 135 14.48 21.74 -5.89
CA LEU A 135 14.06 21.02 -7.10
C LEU A 135 13.23 21.88 -8.07
N VAL A 136 12.85 23.11 -7.68
CA VAL A 136 12.12 24.03 -8.57
C VAL A 136 12.97 24.36 -9.80
N GLY A 137 12.37 24.28 -10.99
CA GLY A 137 13.01 24.46 -12.28
C GLY A 137 13.85 23.27 -12.78
N GLN A 138 13.98 22.21 -11.97
CA GLN A 138 14.74 21.01 -12.35
C GLN A 138 13.88 19.98 -13.07
N PRO A 139 14.49 19.08 -13.88
CA PRO A 139 13.79 17.93 -14.42
C PRO A 139 13.52 16.92 -13.27
N VAL A 140 12.26 16.60 -13.02
CA VAL A 140 11.82 15.70 -11.94
C VAL A 140 10.90 14.62 -12.50
N ALA A 141 11.22 13.36 -12.22
CA ALA A 141 10.34 12.24 -12.57
C ALA A 141 9.28 12.05 -11.48
N PHE A 142 8.01 12.27 -11.82
CA PHE A 142 6.88 12.18 -10.87
C PHE A 142 6.21 10.81 -10.82
N GLY A 143 6.69 9.85 -11.62
CA GLY A 143 6.17 8.49 -11.70
C GLY A 143 5.52 8.16 -13.04
N ALA A 144 4.94 6.98 -13.14
CA ALA A 144 4.26 6.55 -14.35
C ALA A 144 2.97 7.36 -14.56
N LYS A 145 2.74 7.78 -15.79
CA LYS A 145 1.52 8.49 -16.17
C LYS A 145 0.27 7.66 -15.83
N GLY A 146 -0.64 8.22 -15.05
CA GLY A 146 -1.83 7.49 -14.55
C GLY A 146 -1.63 6.78 -13.21
N SER A 147 -0.44 6.79 -12.63
CA SER A 147 -0.20 6.27 -11.29
C SER A 147 -0.73 7.20 -10.19
N GLY A 148 -1.05 6.63 -9.03
CA GLY A 148 -1.42 7.41 -7.85
C GLY A 148 -0.30 8.31 -7.33
N LEU A 149 0.98 7.98 -7.61
CA LEU A 149 2.13 8.80 -7.22
C LEU A 149 2.07 10.21 -7.81
N VAL A 150 1.63 10.33 -9.08
CA VAL A 150 1.45 11.63 -9.75
C VAL A 150 0.39 12.47 -9.05
N ILE A 151 -0.66 11.84 -8.52
CA ILE A 151 -1.73 12.53 -7.80
C ILE A 151 -1.26 12.94 -6.41
N LEU A 152 -0.55 12.07 -5.70
CA LEU A 152 0.02 12.39 -4.38
C LEU A 152 0.99 13.57 -4.48
N SER A 153 1.93 13.57 -5.44
CA SER A 153 2.86 14.69 -5.62
C SER A 153 2.14 16.01 -5.89
N ARG A 154 1.08 15.97 -6.69
CA ARG A 154 0.26 17.16 -6.96
C ARG A 154 -0.33 17.75 -5.68
N TYR A 155 -0.89 16.92 -4.79
CA TYR A 155 -1.42 17.37 -3.50
C TYR A 155 -0.34 17.89 -2.55
N VAL A 156 0.81 17.23 -2.49
CA VAL A 156 1.94 17.67 -1.65
C VAL A 156 2.47 19.02 -2.13
N LEU A 157 2.72 19.16 -3.43
CA LEU A 157 3.22 20.41 -4.02
C LEU A 157 2.21 21.55 -3.93
N ASP A 158 0.93 21.27 -4.24
CA ASP A 158 -0.14 22.26 -4.12
C ASP A 158 -0.29 22.76 -2.67
N GLY A 159 -0.11 21.88 -1.68
CA GLY A 159 -0.07 22.27 -0.27
C GLY A 159 1.05 23.24 0.07
N LEU A 160 2.17 23.20 -0.67
CA LEU A 160 3.32 24.11 -0.56
C LEU A 160 3.21 25.35 -1.43
N GLY A 161 2.09 25.52 -2.16
CA GLY A 161 1.89 26.58 -3.13
C GLY A 161 2.70 26.40 -4.41
N LEU A 162 3.14 25.18 -4.71
CA LEU A 162 3.87 24.81 -5.91
C LEU A 162 2.97 24.04 -6.87
N LYS A 163 3.25 24.18 -8.17
CA LYS A 163 2.53 23.49 -9.23
C LYS A 163 3.45 22.56 -9.99
N GLN A 164 3.08 21.28 -10.03
CA GLN A 164 3.90 20.21 -10.59
C GLN A 164 4.38 20.51 -12.01
N ASP A 165 3.48 20.99 -12.89
CA ASP A 165 3.78 21.19 -14.30
C ASP A 165 4.24 22.63 -14.66
N GLU A 166 4.18 23.57 -13.70
CA GLU A 166 4.62 24.94 -13.90
C GLU A 166 5.97 25.22 -13.26
N ASP A 167 6.18 24.71 -12.03
CA ASP A 167 7.38 24.98 -11.24
C ASP A 167 8.51 23.95 -11.45
N PHE A 168 8.21 22.83 -12.10
CA PHE A 168 9.19 21.77 -12.39
C PHE A 168 9.19 21.44 -13.89
N LYS A 169 10.31 20.89 -14.38
CA LYS A 169 10.32 20.24 -15.70
C LYS A 169 9.83 18.81 -15.51
N SER A 170 8.52 18.63 -15.47
CA SER A 170 7.88 17.37 -15.13
C SER A 170 8.16 16.29 -16.16
N VAL A 171 8.65 15.15 -15.69
CA VAL A 171 8.86 13.95 -16.48
C VAL A 171 7.88 12.87 -15.99
N TYR A 172 7.01 12.44 -16.91
CA TYR A 172 6.10 11.32 -16.66
C TYR A 172 6.61 10.09 -17.36
N LEU A 173 6.71 9.00 -16.62
CA LEU A 173 7.28 7.75 -17.09
C LEU A 173 6.20 6.91 -17.80
N ASP A 174 6.59 6.14 -18.80
CA ASP A 174 5.74 5.09 -19.36
C ASP A 174 5.71 3.87 -18.43
N ARG A 175 6.85 3.57 -17.81
CA ARG A 175 7.03 2.49 -16.82
C ARG A 175 7.69 3.03 -15.56
N ALA A 176 7.14 2.69 -14.40
CA ALA A 176 7.69 3.14 -13.11
C ALA A 176 9.17 2.73 -12.91
N GLY A 177 9.55 1.58 -13.46
CA GLY A 177 10.93 1.06 -13.36
C GLY A 177 11.98 1.84 -14.13
N ASP A 178 11.62 2.78 -15.00
CA ASP A 178 12.58 3.58 -15.78
C ASP A 178 13.18 4.75 -14.97
N GLY A 179 12.45 5.20 -13.93
CA GLY A 179 12.81 6.37 -13.13
C GLY A 179 14.17 6.29 -12.43
N PRO A 180 14.53 5.20 -11.76
CA PRO A 180 15.81 5.09 -11.06
C PRO A 180 17.02 5.31 -11.97
N ALA A 181 17.03 4.71 -13.16
CA ALA A 181 18.12 4.90 -14.12
C ALA A 181 18.27 6.38 -14.53
N MET A 182 17.16 7.10 -14.67
CA MET A 182 17.18 8.51 -15.04
C MET A 182 17.77 9.42 -13.93
N VAL A 183 17.62 9.05 -12.66
CA VAL A 183 18.30 9.75 -11.55
C VAL A 183 19.77 9.43 -11.54
N LEU A 184 20.14 8.16 -11.70
CA LEU A 184 21.53 7.70 -11.61
C LEU A 184 22.39 8.25 -12.74
N ASP A 185 21.84 8.39 -13.96
CA ASP A 185 22.53 8.94 -15.12
C ASP A 185 22.37 10.47 -15.27
N GLY A 186 21.64 11.12 -14.37
CA GLY A 186 21.49 12.58 -14.32
C GLY A 186 20.48 13.18 -15.31
N ARG A 187 19.69 12.37 -16.02
CA ARG A 187 18.59 12.87 -16.87
C ARG A 187 17.50 13.58 -16.10
N VAL A 188 17.29 13.20 -14.85
CA VAL A 188 16.43 13.91 -13.90
C VAL A 188 17.17 14.17 -12.59
N ALA A 189 16.86 15.26 -11.94
CA ALA A 189 17.43 15.66 -10.65
C ALA A 189 16.89 14.79 -9.50
N ALA A 190 15.63 14.39 -9.58
CA ALA A 190 14.92 13.64 -8.56
C ALA A 190 13.89 12.68 -9.15
N LEU A 191 13.56 11.64 -8.37
CA LEU A 191 12.42 10.77 -8.60
C LEU A 191 11.47 10.87 -7.40
N TRP A 192 10.21 11.15 -7.66
CA TRP A 192 9.15 11.10 -6.67
C TRP A 192 8.67 9.66 -6.46
N GLY A 193 8.41 9.30 -5.22
CA GLY A 193 7.87 8.00 -4.85
C GLY A 193 7.15 8.02 -3.52
N ALA A 194 6.56 6.90 -3.15
CA ALA A 194 5.91 6.73 -1.85
C ALA A 194 5.86 5.25 -1.43
N GLY A 195 5.77 5.03 -0.13
CA GLY A 195 5.70 3.70 0.47
C GLY A 195 7.05 3.11 0.84
N LEU A 196 7.07 2.40 1.98
CA LEU A 196 8.26 1.72 2.47
C LEU A 196 8.70 0.62 1.48
N GLY A 197 10.01 0.57 1.18
CA GLY A 197 10.56 -0.46 0.29
C GLY A 197 10.11 -0.34 -1.17
N TRP A 198 9.56 0.82 -1.58
CA TRP A 198 9.21 1.04 -2.98
C TRP A 198 10.43 0.79 -3.90
N PRO A 199 10.25 0.02 -5.02
CA PRO A 199 11.38 -0.40 -5.86
C PRO A 199 12.27 0.74 -6.35
N GLY A 200 11.67 1.91 -6.67
CA GLY A 200 12.42 3.08 -7.10
C GLY A 200 13.37 3.64 -6.03
N PHE A 201 12.94 3.65 -4.78
CA PHE A 201 13.77 4.07 -3.64
C PHE A 201 14.91 3.09 -3.39
N LYS A 202 14.62 1.80 -3.40
CA LYS A 202 15.62 0.75 -3.22
C LYS A 202 16.69 0.81 -4.28
N ALA A 203 16.32 0.89 -5.56
CA ALA A 203 17.25 0.89 -6.67
C ALA A 203 18.27 2.04 -6.58
N ILE A 204 17.87 3.23 -6.11
CA ILE A 204 18.79 4.37 -5.99
C ILE A 204 19.59 4.28 -4.68
N SER A 205 18.94 3.93 -3.55
CA SER A 205 19.63 3.86 -2.25
C SER A 205 20.64 2.72 -2.16
N GLU A 206 20.42 1.63 -2.87
CA GLU A 206 21.31 0.47 -2.94
C GLU A 206 22.39 0.63 -4.03
N SER A 207 22.36 1.72 -4.83
CA SER A 207 23.41 2.00 -5.81
C SER A 207 24.72 2.40 -5.14
N PRO A 208 25.90 2.23 -5.80
CA PRO A 208 27.20 2.56 -5.21
C PRO A 208 27.33 4.00 -4.73
N GLY A 209 26.62 4.94 -5.36
CA GLY A 209 26.61 6.36 -4.97
C GLY A 209 25.66 6.68 -3.82
N GLY A 210 24.75 5.77 -3.47
CA GLY A 210 23.71 5.97 -2.46
C GLY A 210 22.67 7.03 -2.81
N ALA A 211 21.78 7.28 -1.89
CA ALA A 211 20.65 8.21 -2.04
C ALA A 211 20.55 9.20 -0.89
N ARG A 212 19.91 10.34 -1.17
CA ARG A 212 19.32 11.23 -0.18
C ARG A 212 17.82 11.30 -0.43
N PHE A 213 17.05 11.22 0.64
CA PHE A 213 15.61 11.44 0.60
C PHE A 213 15.30 12.90 0.94
N ILE A 214 14.36 13.49 0.21
CA ILE A 214 13.86 14.85 0.42
C ILE A 214 12.36 14.74 0.67
N ALA A 215 11.96 15.01 1.90
CA ALA A 215 10.56 15.03 2.35
C ALA A 215 10.19 16.45 2.82
N PRO A 216 8.90 16.75 2.97
CA PRO A 216 8.47 18.01 3.56
C PRO A 216 9.02 18.18 4.99
N SER A 217 9.44 19.39 5.34
CA SER A 217 9.79 19.76 6.71
C SER A 217 8.56 19.71 7.64
N ALA A 218 8.76 19.79 8.94
CA ALA A 218 7.66 19.80 9.92
C ALA A 218 6.65 20.93 9.65
N ASP A 219 7.13 22.14 9.35
CA ASP A 219 6.26 23.28 9.03
C ASP A 219 5.53 23.09 7.70
N GLU A 220 6.21 22.52 6.70
CA GLU A 220 5.62 22.18 5.41
C GLU A 220 4.54 21.09 5.55
N ILE A 221 4.72 20.11 6.43
CA ILE A 221 3.69 19.10 6.75
C ILE A 221 2.44 19.78 7.32
N VAL A 222 2.61 20.73 8.22
CA VAL A 222 1.48 21.52 8.78
C VAL A 222 0.77 22.29 7.65
N GLN A 223 1.53 22.97 6.79
CA GLN A 223 1.00 23.73 5.65
C GLN A 223 0.22 22.85 4.67
N ILE A 224 0.81 21.72 4.28
CA ILE A 224 0.16 20.75 3.36
C ILE A 224 -1.16 20.26 3.95
N ARG A 225 -1.16 19.87 5.22
CA ARG A 225 -2.35 19.34 5.88
C ARG A 225 -3.42 20.40 6.20
N ALA A 226 -3.05 21.65 6.36
CA ALA A 226 -4.00 22.74 6.47
C ALA A 226 -4.85 22.88 5.19
N LYS A 227 -4.26 22.65 4.01
CA LYS A 227 -4.95 22.69 2.73
C LYS A 227 -5.60 21.34 2.37
N HIS A 228 -4.93 20.23 2.66
CA HIS A 228 -5.31 18.87 2.28
C HIS A 228 -5.40 17.97 3.53
N SER A 229 -6.45 18.18 4.35
CA SER A 229 -6.62 17.50 5.65
C SER A 229 -6.78 15.98 5.57
N PHE A 230 -7.12 15.43 4.40
CA PHE A 230 -7.20 13.97 4.20
C PHE A 230 -5.82 13.29 4.19
N LEU A 231 -4.75 14.03 3.85
CA LEU A 231 -3.39 13.53 3.98
C LEU A 231 -3.02 13.40 5.46
N LYS A 232 -2.41 12.26 5.79
CA LYS A 232 -2.02 11.96 7.17
C LYS A 232 -0.52 12.18 7.36
N PRO A 233 -0.07 12.63 8.55
CA PRO A 233 1.34 12.57 8.88
C PRO A 233 1.78 11.11 8.91
N MET A 234 2.94 10.85 8.34
CA MET A 234 3.54 9.53 8.22
C MET A 234 5.03 9.61 8.51
N GLU A 235 5.63 8.48 8.84
CA GLU A 235 7.04 8.41 9.14
C GLU A 235 7.68 7.17 8.49
N VAL A 236 8.87 7.35 7.95
CA VAL A 236 9.76 6.26 7.57
C VAL A 236 10.76 6.06 8.70
N ALA A 237 10.74 4.87 9.31
CA ALA A 237 11.59 4.57 10.46
C ALA A 237 13.08 4.60 10.10
N PRO A 238 13.97 4.93 11.05
CA PRO A 238 15.42 4.85 10.88
C PRO A 238 15.84 3.48 10.36
N GLY A 239 16.85 3.43 9.48
CA GLY A 239 17.38 2.17 8.94
C GLY A 239 16.49 1.50 7.91
N SER A 240 15.43 2.16 7.43
CA SER A 240 14.59 1.63 6.35
C SER A 240 15.31 1.55 5.00
N TYR A 241 16.33 2.37 4.81
CA TYR A 241 17.19 2.42 3.63
C TYR A 241 18.66 2.53 4.02
N PRO A 242 19.63 2.09 3.16
CA PRO A 242 21.03 2.28 3.41
C PRO A 242 21.37 3.74 3.76
N HIS A 243 22.18 3.94 4.82
CA HIS A 243 22.64 5.26 5.29
C HIS A 243 21.51 6.23 5.73
N GLN A 244 20.31 5.75 5.94
CA GLN A 244 19.22 6.55 6.53
C GLN A 244 19.17 6.29 8.05
N GLU A 245 19.88 7.12 8.81
CA GLU A 245 20.04 6.96 10.26
C GLU A 245 18.92 7.61 11.06
N ALA A 246 18.29 8.65 10.52
CA ALA A 246 17.20 9.37 11.16
C ALA A 246 15.84 9.00 10.57
N ALA A 247 14.77 9.10 11.38
CA ALA A 247 13.41 9.01 10.87
C ALA A 247 13.14 10.10 9.83
N ILE A 248 12.33 9.79 8.82
CA ILE A 248 11.89 10.77 7.83
C ILE A 248 10.39 11.00 8.03
N ALA A 249 10.03 12.17 8.53
CA ALA A 249 8.65 12.61 8.59
C ALA A 249 8.16 12.99 7.19
N SER A 250 6.90 12.70 6.88
CA SER A 250 6.27 13.04 5.62
C SER A 250 4.74 13.09 5.76
N VAL A 251 4.06 13.23 4.64
CA VAL A 251 2.61 13.12 4.51
C VAL A 251 2.25 12.13 3.42
N GLY A 252 1.08 11.54 3.54
CA GLY A 252 0.57 10.61 2.54
C GLY A 252 -0.80 10.06 2.88
N SER A 253 -1.18 9.01 2.18
CA SER A 253 -2.41 8.27 2.41
C SER A 253 -2.16 6.76 2.37
N TRP A 254 -3.18 5.97 2.66
CA TRP A 254 -3.14 4.52 2.52
C TRP A 254 -3.55 4.10 1.12
N SER A 255 -2.89 3.10 0.55
CA SER A 255 -3.39 2.39 -0.63
C SER A 255 -4.40 1.33 -0.22
N TYR A 256 -5.27 0.95 -1.16
CA TYR A 256 -6.35 -0.02 -0.95
C TYR A 256 -6.39 -1.05 -2.07
N ILE A 257 -6.95 -2.23 -1.78
CA ILE A 257 -7.66 -3.02 -2.77
C ILE A 257 -9.11 -2.54 -2.75
N LEU A 258 -9.54 -1.99 -3.88
CA LEU A 258 -10.96 -1.67 -4.11
C LEU A 258 -11.61 -2.78 -4.92
N ALA A 259 -12.90 -2.99 -4.68
CA ALA A 259 -13.75 -3.90 -5.44
C ALA A 259 -14.81 -3.11 -6.20
N ARG A 260 -15.27 -3.68 -7.34
CA ARG A 260 -16.48 -3.21 -8.02
C ARG A 260 -17.70 -3.32 -7.11
N GLU A 261 -18.65 -2.42 -7.27
CA GLU A 261 -19.88 -2.37 -6.45
C GLU A 261 -20.64 -3.71 -6.40
N THR A 262 -20.64 -4.43 -7.52
CA THR A 262 -21.37 -5.68 -7.71
C THR A 262 -20.60 -6.94 -7.34
N LEU A 263 -19.43 -6.83 -6.67
CA LEU A 263 -18.74 -8.01 -6.15
C LEU A 263 -19.63 -8.66 -5.09
N PRO A 264 -19.92 -9.98 -5.16
CA PRO A 264 -20.79 -10.65 -4.18
C PRO A 264 -20.21 -10.60 -2.75
N ASP A 265 -21.11 -10.48 -1.76
CA ASP A 265 -20.73 -10.38 -0.35
C ASP A 265 -19.97 -11.62 0.16
N ASP A 266 -20.33 -12.81 -0.30
CA ASP A 266 -19.63 -14.06 0.06
C ASP A 266 -18.22 -14.13 -0.51
N VAL A 267 -18.00 -13.56 -1.70
CA VAL A 267 -16.66 -13.43 -2.32
C VAL A 267 -15.81 -12.48 -1.51
N ALA A 268 -16.32 -11.30 -1.16
CA ALA A 268 -15.60 -10.31 -0.36
C ALA A 268 -15.33 -10.82 1.07
N TYR A 269 -16.28 -11.53 1.67
CA TYR A 269 -16.10 -12.22 2.96
C TYR A 269 -14.97 -13.24 2.89
N ARG A 270 -14.97 -14.09 1.84
CA ARG A 270 -13.92 -15.10 1.62
C ARG A 270 -12.55 -14.45 1.47
N LEU A 271 -12.43 -13.38 0.67
CA LEU A 271 -11.20 -12.63 0.51
C LEU A 271 -10.68 -12.08 1.85
N ALA A 272 -11.54 -11.42 2.64
CA ALA A 272 -11.18 -10.85 3.93
C ALA A 272 -10.72 -11.92 4.92
N ARG A 273 -11.42 -13.06 5.00
CA ARG A 273 -11.08 -14.17 5.88
C ARG A 273 -9.77 -14.84 5.48
N THR A 274 -9.58 -15.12 4.19
CA THR A 274 -8.34 -15.72 3.66
C THR A 274 -7.15 -14.80 3.93
N LEU A 275 -7.30 -13.50 3.63
CA LEU A 275 -6.25 -12.52 3.86
C LEU A 275 -5.90 -12.39 5.34
N HIS A 276 -6.88 -12.26 6.23
CA HIS A 276 -6.64 -12.14 7.68
C HIS A 276 -5.84 -13.35 8.22
N GLY A 277 -6.21 -14.57 7.83
CA GLY A 277 -5.45 -15.76 8.19
C GLY A 277 -4.04 -15.80 7.61
N ALA A 278 -3.78 -15.07 6.52
CA ALA A 278 -2.52 -15.04 5.79
C ALA A 278 -1.66 -13.78 6.05
N GLU A 279 -2.11 -12.83 6.88
CA GLU A 279 -1.39 -11.59 7.20
C GLU A 279 0.09 -11.80 7.58
N PRO A 280 0.43 -12.75 8.49
CA PRO A 280 1.83 -12.99 8.84
C PRO A 280 2.66 -13.49 7.66
N ALA A 281 2.10 -14.36 6.82
CA ALA A 281 2.77 -14.91 5.65
C ALA A 281 2.99 -13.82 4.59
N LEU A 282 2.02 -12.93 4.39
CA LEU A 282 2.12 -11.81 3.46
C LEU A 282 3.17 -10.80 3.93
N GLY A 283 3.19 -10.46 5.23
CA GLY A 283 4.19 -9.59 5.84
C GLY A 283 5.62 -10.17 5.82
N ALA A 284 5.76 -11.49 5.90
CA ALA A 284 7.04 -12.19 5.74
C ALA A 284 7.50 -12.19 4.26
N ARG A 285 6.57 -12.32 3.31
CA ARG A 285 6.85 -12.32 1.87
C ARG A 285 7.24 -10.94 1.33
N LEU A 286 6.63 -9.88 1.87
CA LEU A 286 6.86 -8.50 1.44
C LEU A 286 6.80 -7.56 2.66
N ALA A 287 7.91 -6.91 2.99
CA ALA A 287 8.03 -6.10 4.21
C ALA A 287 6.95 -5.02 4.34
N GLN A 288 6.63 -4.29 3.26
CA GLN A 288 5.58 -3.27 3.27
C GLN A 288 4.18 -3.85 3.53
N ALA A 289 3.95 -5.11 3.20
CA ALA A 289 2.68 -5.76 3.43
C ALA A 289 2.45 -6.20 4.91
N ARG A 290 3.40 -5.93 5.81
CA ARG A 290 3.17 -6.02 7.26
C ARG A 290 2.10 -5.08 7.75
N GLU A 291 1.85 -4.01 6.99
CA GLU A 291 0.78 -3.06 7.27
C GLU A 291 -0.58 -3.54 6.74
N THR A 292 -0.63 -4.56 5.87
CA THR A 292 -1.87 -5.12 5.32
C THR A 292 -2.54 -5.99 6.37
N THR A 293 -3.40 -5.39 7.18
CA THR A 293 -4.13 -6.07 8.26
C THR A 293 -5.60 -5.68 8.30
N ALA A 294 -6.43 -6.54 8.87
CA ALA A 294 -7.83 -6.25 9.13
C ALA A 294 -7.99 -5.00 10.01
N MET A 295 -7.13 -4.87 11.04
CA MET A 295 -7.13 -3.71 11.94
C MET A 295 -6.82 -2.41 11.19
N ASN A 296 -5.77 -2.40 10.38
CA ASN A 296 -5.40 -1.23 9.59
C ASN A 296 -6.44 -0.90 8.52
N THR A 297 -7.17 -1.90 8.01
CA THR A 297 -8.26 -1.66 7.06
C THR A 297 -9.37 -0.82 7.70
N VAL A 298 -9.76 -1.12 8.92
CA VAL A 298 -10.75 -0.31 9.66
C VAL A 298 -10.21 1.07 10.00
N ALA A 299 -8.94 1.16 10.44
CA ALA A 299 -8.33 2.42 10.86
C ALA A 299 -8.04 3.38 9.68
N ALA A 300 -7.69 2.83 8.51
CA ALA A 300 -7.33 3.61 7.33
C ALA A 300 -8.53 3.98 6.45
N ALA A 301 -9.65 3.25 6.55
CA ALA A 301 -10.85 3.56 5.78
C ALA A 301 -11.36 4.98 6.11
N PRO A 302 -11.61 5.84 5.11
CA PRO A 302 -12.12 7.20 5.35
C PRO A 302 -13.49 7.20 6.02
N ASP A 303 -14.27 6.15 5.80
CA ASP A 303 -15.55 5.84 6.42
C ASP A 303 -15.73 4.31 6.41
N VAL A 304 -16.17 3.74 7.51
CA VAL A 304 -16.44 2.30 7.63
C VAL A 304 -17.48 1.84 6.60
N ALA A 305 -18.43 2.70 6.21
CA ALA A 305 -19.43 2.41 5.17
C ALA A 305 -18.81 2.22 3.76
N LEU A 306 -17.57 2.63 3.55
CA LEU A 306 -16.82 2.36 2.31
C LEU A 306 -16.24 0.95 2.27
N ILE A 307 -16.11 0.27 3.41
CA ILE A 307 -15.67 -1.13 3.47
C ILE A 307 -16.81 -2.00 2.90
N HIS A 308 -16.41 -3.02 2.12
CA HIS A 308 -17.36 -3.92 1.48
C HIS A 308 -18.24 -4.66 2.51
N PRO A 309 -19.58 -4.80 2.30
CA PRO A 309 -20.46 -5.44 3.27
C PRO A 309 -20.01 -6.85 3.67
N GLY A 310 -19.54 -7.67 2.72
CA GLY A 310 -19.00 -8.99 3.00
C GLY A 310 -17.73 -8.96 3.90
N VAL A 311 -16.86 -7.95 3.73
CA VAL A 311 -15.70 -7.71 4.60
C VAL A 311 -16.16 -7.32 6.00
N LEU A 312 -17.12 -6.37 6.10
CA LEU A 312 -17.70 -5.95 7.38
C LEU A 312 -18.36 -7.09 8.13
N LYS A 313 -19.03 -8.00 7.40
CA LYS A 313 -19.62 -9.20 8.00
C LYS A 313 -18.53 -10.04 8.69
N TYR A 314 -17.41 -10.29 8.03
CA TYR A 314 -16.29 -11.00 8.62
C TYR A 314 -15.67 -10.25 9.82
N PHE A 315 -15.49 -8.94 9.69
CA PHE A 315 -14.92 -8.10 10.77
C PHE A 315 -15.81 -8.05 12.01
N LYS A 316 -17.14 -8.13 11.84
CA LYS A 316 -18.09 -8.30 12.97
C LYS A 316 -17.95 -9.65 13.66
N GLU A 317 -17.78 -10.73 12.89
CA GLU A 317 -17.62 -12.08 13.43
C GLU A 317 -16.35 -12.22 14.29
N ILE A 318 -15.27 -11.52 13.91
CA ILE A 318 -14.02 -11.50 14.71
C ILE A 318 -13.98 -10.38 15.77
N GLY A 319 -15.08 -9.64 15.96
CA GLY A 319 -15.18 -8.59 16.97
C GLY A 319 -14.40 -7.30 16.69
N LEU A 320 -13.96 -7.09 15.45
CA LEU A 320 -13.16 -5.93 15.06
C LEU A 320 -14.02 -4.68 14.85
N VAL A 321 -15.26 -4.84 14.42
CA VAL A 321 -16.28 -3.78 14.29
C VAL A 321 -17.59 -4.19 14.95
N LYS A 322 -18.41 -3.20 15.35
CA LYS A 322 -19.72 -3.42 16.01
C LYS A 322 -20.83 -3.70 15.01
#